data_034d2ed9b055acf1825863bf59b373c4
#
_entry.id   034d2ed9b055acf1825863bf59b373c4
#
_cell.length_a   1.000
_cell.length_b   1.000
_cell.length_c   1.000
_cell.angle_alpha   90.00
_cell.angle_beta   90.00
_cell.angle_gamma   90.00
#
_symmetry.space_group_name_H-M   'P 1'
#
loop_
_entity.id
_entity.type
_entity.pdbx_description
1 polymer ?
#
loop_
_entity_poly.entity_id
_entity_poly.type
_entity_poly.pdbx_seq_one_letter_code
_entity_poly.pdbx_strand_id
1 'polypeptide(L)'
;MSLPVVAETIAFRLAAENESSPPLKTFIRKHVINKAVINYAGEGYFVMQLAKLKGLNLSRATIIVKNLNFARTFVANFWILFLVLVTVIFGNSSLLQKMIDISPTLAGMVGLLSLGVCLGGLVFYKKLTRLEFGIAGKIAAIYFIRSCIAGCILIAQWSLILPGTALSVWALFLIVYFITKKSPVAGDLVFVSVALALPGLGGDSAAVAAMLLTMTISLQVIYSLGFMLTTEIPKLEKTCKTVPA
;
A
#
# COMPACT_ATOMS: atom_id res chain seq x y z
N MET A 1 2.96 8.73 8.11
CA MET A 1 3.18 7.39 8.72
C MET A 1 1.95 6.84 9.48
N SER A 2 1.15 7.67 10.12
CA SER A 2 0.04 7.23 11.00
C SER A 2 -1.12 6.54 10.29
N LEU A 3 -1.57 7.06 9.13
CA LEU A 3 -2.79 6.59 8.47
C LEU A 3 -2.78 5.09 8.09
N PRO A 4 -1.72 4.52 7.47
CA PRO A 4 -1.68 3.09 7.18
C PRO A 4 -1.68 2.22 8.43
N VAL A 5 -0.98 2.66 9.47
CA VAL A 5 -0.86 1.94 10.76
C VAL A 5 -2.20 1.92 11.48
N VAL A 6 -2.90 3.05 11.54
CA VAL A 6 -4.22 3.16 12.17
C VAL A 6 -5.24 2.28 11.44
N ALA A 7 -5.32 2.39 10.11
CA ALA A 7 -6.24 1.58 9.32
C ALA A 7 -5.98 0.07 9.50
N GLU A 8 -4.72 -0.34 9.52
CA GLU A 8 -4.35 -1.74 9.70
C GLU A 8 -4.64 -2.25 11.12
N THR A 9 -4.45 -1.41 12.14
CA THR A 9 -4.81 -1.75 13.53
C THR A 9 -6.31 -1.98 13.68
N ILE A 10 -7.14 -1.11 13.07
CA ILE A 10 -8.60 -1.25 13.12
C ILE A 10 -9.03 -2.51 12.33
N ALA A 11 -8.50 -2.69 11.12
CA ALA A 11 -8.79 -3.85 10.30
C ALA A 11 -8.39 -5.17 10.99
N PHE A 12 -7.23 -5.19 11.69
CA PHE A 12 -6.79 -6.35 12.47
C PHE A 12 -7.78 -6.69 13.59
N ARG A 13 -8.22 -5.70 14.37
CA ARG A 13 -9.20 -5.92 15.45
C ARG A 13 -10.49 -6.54 14.94
N LEU A 14 -10.95 -6.15 13.75
CA LEU A 14 -12.12 -6.74 13.11
C LEU A 14 -11.87 -8.17 12.63
N ALA A 15 -10.68 -8.44 12.07
CA ALA A 15 -10.34 -9.76 11.54
C ALA A 15 -9.99 -10.78 12.60
N ALA A 16 -9.45 -10.32 13.74
CA ALA A 16 -9.04 -11.17 14.86
C ALA A 16 -10.14 -11.43 15.88
N GLU A 17 -11.30 -10.76 15.72
CA GLU A 17 -12.46 -10.86 16.61
C GLU A 17 -12.08 -10.68 18.09
N ASN A 18 -12.04 -11.77 18.87
CA ASN A 18 -11.75 -11.74 20.31
C ASN A 18 -10.27 -12.00 20.65
N GLU A 19 -9.39 -12.00 19.65
CA GLU A 19 -7.97 -12.26 19.88
C GLU A 19 -7.24 -11.03 20.46
N SER A 20 -6.19 -11.28 21.22
CA SER A 20 -5.36 -10.22 21.76
C SER A 20 -4.71 -9.38 20.65
N SER A 21 -5.01 -8.09 20.63
CA SER A 21 -4.40 -7.18 19.65
C SER A 21 -2.93 -6.92 20.00
N PRO A 22 -2.01 -7.03 19.04
CA PRO A 22 -0.63 -6.69 19.27
C PRO A 22 -0.49 -5.18 19.57
N PRO A 23 0.57 -4.77 20.30
CA PRO A 23 0.82 -3.36 20.57
C PRO A 23 1.05 -2.58 19.28
N LEU A 24 0.68 -1.30 19.27
CA LEU A 24 0.80 -0.41 18.12
C LEU A 24 2.22 -0.39 17.52
N LYS A 25 3.24 -0.53 18.36
CA LYS A 25 4.65 -0.63 17.98
C LYS A 25 4.89 -1.75 16.96
N THR A 26 4.20 -2.87 17.07
CA THR A 26 4.31 -4.01 16.15
C THR A 26 3.82 -3.66 14.74
N PHE A 27 2.71 -2.91 14.64
CA PHE A 27 2.20 -2.43 13.34
C PHE A 27 3.13 -1.39 12.72
N ILE A 28 3.66 -0.46 13.52
CA ILE A 28 4.64 0.53 13.05
C ILE A 28 5.87 -0.20 12.50
N ARG A 29 6.42 -1.15 13.25
CA ARG A 29 7.61 -1.91 12.84
C ARG A 29 7.37 -2.74 11.58
N LYS A 30 6.22 -3.41 11.48
CA LYS A 30 5.79 -4.09 10.25
C LYS A 30 5.84 -3.15 9.05
N HIS A 31 5.24 -1.96 9.19
CA HIS A 31 5.15 -0.97 8.11
C HIS A 31 6.54 -0.46 7.71
N VAL A 32 7.40 -0.20 8.67
CA VAL A 32 8.78 0.24 8.45
C VAL A 32 9.59 -0.84 7.73
N ILE A 33 9.50 -2.11 8.16
CA ILE A 33 10.19 -3.23 7.50
C ILE A 33 9.75 -3.37 6.05
N ASN A 34 8.45 -3.26 5.76
CA ASN A 34 7.93 -3.32 4.39
C ASN A 34 8.44 -2.20 3.49
N LYS A 35 8.87 -1.08 4.07
CA LYS A 35 9.35 0.07 3.32
C LYS A 35 10.88 0.14 3.25
N ALA A 36 11.56 -0.23 4.33
CA ALA A 36 13.01 -0.12 4.42
C ALA A 36 13.75 -1.32 3.84
N VAL A 37 13.14 -2.51 3.83
CA VAL A 37 13.81 -3.76 3.41
C VAL A 37 13.27 -4.23 2.06
N ILE A 38 12.17 -4.95 2.08
CA ILE A 38 11.49 -5.49 0.89
C ILE A 38 9.99 -5.46 1.16
N ASN A 39 9.20 -5.11 0.15
CA ASN A 39 7.75 -5.23 0.24
C ASN A 39 7.37 -6.65 0.69
N TYR A 40 6.45 -6.73 1.67
CA TYR A 40 5.98 -7.96 2.30
C TYR A 40 6.91 -8.63 3.34
N ALA A 41 8.17 -8.20 3.54
CA ALA A 41 9.01 -8.72 4.62
C ALA A 41 8.41 -8.46 6.01
N GLY A 42 7.73 -7.32 6.18
CA GLY A 42 7.01 -6.98 7.41
C GLY A 42 5.84 -7.89 7.70
N GLU A 43 5.21 -8.51 6.70
CA GLU A 43 4.15 -9.50 6.90
C GLU A 43 4.68 -10.75 7.60
N GLY A 44 5.84 -11.25 7.17
CA GLY A 44 6.52 -12.38 7.83
C GLY A 44 6.87 -12.05 9.29
N TYR A 45 7.48 -10.88 9.52
CA TYR A 45 7.73 -10.38 10.88
C TYR A 45 6.43 -10.33 11.70
N PHE A 46 5.36 -9.81 11.14
CA PHE A 46 4.09 -9.64 11.83
C PHE A 46 3.45 -10.98 12.22
N VAL A 47 3.45 -11.97 11.31
CA VAL A 47 2.99 -13.34 11.60
C VAL A 47 3.78 -13.94 12.77
N MET A 48 5.11 -13.80 12.78
CA MET A 48 5.96 -14.29 13.87
C MET A 48 5.66 -13.60 15.20
N GLN A 49 5.39 -12.29 15.19
CA GLN A 49 5.01 -11.57 16.42
C GLN A 49 3.62 -11.98 16.92
N LEU A 50 2.65 -12.17 16.01
CA LEU A 50 1.32 -12.67 16.38
C LEU A 50 1.38 -14.06 17.00
N ALA A 51 2.18 -14.96 16.44
CA ALA A 51 2.33 -16.33 16.97
C ALA A 51 2.94 -16.38 18.37
N LYS A 52 3.58 -15.29 18.84
CA LYS A 52 4.08 -15.17 20.22
C LYS A 52 3.01 -14.69 21.21
N LEU A 53 1.88 -14.18 20.72
CA LEU A 53 0.78 -13.77 21.59
C LEU A 53 0.04 -14.98 22.13
N LYS A 54 -0.42 -14.87 23.39
CA LYS A 54 -1.21 -15.92 24.03
C LYS A 54 -2.50 -16.18 23.24
N GLY A 55 -2.78 -17.43 22.92
CA GLY A 55 -3.98 -17.85 22.20
C GLY A 55 -3.84 -17.93 20.68
N LEU A 56 -2.76 -17.39 20.08
CA LEU A 56 -2.52 -17.46 18.64
C LEU A 56 -1.43 -18.48 18.32
N ASN A 57 -1.77 -19.48 17.49
CA ASN A 57 -0.76 -20.33 16.88
C ASN A 57 -0.33 -19.76 15.51
N LEU A 58 0.77 -20.27 14.97
CA LEU A 58 1.33 -19.80 13.69
C LEU A 58 0.32 -19.91 12.53
N SER A 59 -0.47 -20.97 12.49
CA SER A 59 -1.47 -21.18 11.45
C SER A 59 -2.55 -20.10 11.48
N ARG A 60 -3.09 -19.81 12.66
CA ARG A 60 -4.15 -18.79 12.84
C ARG A 60 -3.60 -17.37 12.57
N ALA A 61 -2.38 -17.08 13.04
CA ALA A 61 -1.71 -15.82 12.73
C ALA A 61 -1.54 -15.61 11.21
N THR A 62 -1.14 -16.67 10.50
CA THR A 62 -0.99 -16.65 9.04
C THR A 62 -2.33 -16.41 8.33
N ILE A 63 -3.42 -17.05 8.79
CA ILE A 63 -4.75 -16.85 8.22
C ILE A 63 -5.20 -15.40 8.38
N ILE A 64 -5.04 -14.80 9.56
CA ILE A 64 -5.42 -13.41 9.80
C ILE A 64 -4.66 -12.47 8.89
N VAL A 65 -3.33 -12.62 8.80
CA VAL A 65 -2.48 -11.77 7.94
C VAL A 65 -2.83 -11.95 6.47
N LYS A 66 -3.08 -13.19 6.02
CA LYS A 66 -3.55 -13.50 4.67
C LYS A 66 -4.86 -12.77 4.36
N ASN A 67 -5.83 -12.82 5.28
CA ASN A 67 -7.13 -12.19 5.09
C ASN A 67 -7.00 -10.66 4.95
N LEU A 68 -6.18 -10.04 5.81
CA LEU A 68 -5.92 -8.60 5.73
C LEU A 68 -5.22 -8.20 4.41
N ASN A 69 -4.24 -9.00 3.99
CA ASN A 69 -3.53 -8.75 2.73
C ASN A 69 -4.44 -8.93 1.52
N PHE A 70 -5.31 -9.94 1.55
CA PHE A 70 -6.32 -10.14 0.51
C PHE A 70 -7.25 -8.92 0.41
N ALA A 71 -7.85 -8.49 1.53
CA ALA A 71 -8.73 -7.33 1.56
C ALA A 71 -8.03 -6.06 1.07
N ARG A 72 -6.78 -5.83 1.50
CA ARG A 72 -5.96 -4.69 1.05
C ARG A 72 -5.71 -4.72 -0.45
N THR A 73 -5.34 -5.89 -0.99
CA THR A 73 -5.06 -6.06 -2.42
C THR A 73 -6.34 -5.90 -3.25
N PHE A 74 -7.44 -6.48 -2.81
CA PHE A 74 -8.74 -6.33 -3.44
C PHE A 74 -9.15 -4.86 -3.53
N VAL A 75 -9.12 -4.14 -2.41
CA VAL A 75 -9.46 -2.72 -2.36
C VAL A 75 -8.52 -1.87 -3.22
N ALA A 76 -7.22 -2.18 -3.23
CA ALA A 76 -6.27 -1.46 -4.06
C ALA A 76 -6.56 -1.62 -5.57
N ASN A 77 -7.00 -2.80 -6.02
CA ASN A 77 -7.42 -3.00 -7.41
C ASN A 77 -8.74 -2.30 -7.71
N PHE A 78 -9.72 -2.42 -6.80
CA PHE A 78 -11.00 -1.72 -6.92
C PHE A 78 -10.81 -0.21 -6.98
N TRP A 79 -9.91 0.34 -6.17
CA TRP A 79 -9.58 1.76 -6.16
C TRP A 79 -9.00 2.24 -7.50
N ILE A 80 -8.10 1.45 -8.10
CA ILE A 80 -7.55 1.77 -9.43
C ILE A 80 -8.68 1.78 -10.48
N LEU A 81 -9.54 0.77 -10.50
CA LEU A 81 -10.68 0.73 -11.43
C LEU A 81 -11.63 1.90 -11.22
N PHE A 82 -11.89 2.26 -9.97
CA PHE A 82 -12.71 3.43 -9.62
C PHE A 82 -12.09 4.74 -10.15
N LEU A 83 -10.77 4.93 -9.95
CA LEU A 83 -10.07 6.11 -10.47
C LEU A 83 -10.08 6.16 -11.99
N VAL A 84 -9.88 5.04 -12.67
CA VAL A 84 -9.98 4.95 -14.13
C VAL A 84 -11.39 5.34 -14.58
N LEU A 85 -12.43 4.79 -13.95
CA LEU A 85 -13.81 5.11 -14.27
C LEU A 85 -14.12 6.61 -14.06
N VAL A 86 -13.68 7.19 -12.95
CA VAL A 86 -13.83 8.63 -12.68
C VAL A 86 -13.10 9.45 -13.75
N THR A 87 -11.91 9.06 -14.15
CA THR A 87 -11.14 9.75 -15.20
C THR A 87 -11.83 9.67 -16.56
N VAL A 88 -12.47 8.53 -16.88
CA VAL A 88 -13.24 8.36 -18.12
C VAL A 88 -14.51 9.23 -18.14
N ILE A 89 -15.22 9.28 -17.01
CA ILE A 89 -16.52 10.00 -16.94
C ILE A 89 -16.32 11.52 -16.85
N PHE A 90 -15.39 11.96 -16.02
CA PHE A 90 -15.22 13.37 -15.67
C PHE A 90 -13.96 14.00 -16.25
N GLY A 91 -13.04 13.17 -16.76
CA GLY A 91 -11.76 13.61 -17.29
C GLY A 91 -11.84 14.00 -18.76
N ASN A 92 -10.82 14.74 -19.19
CA ASN A 92 -10.60 15.00 -20.60
C ASN A 92 -10.11 13.69 -21.25
N SER A 93 -10.96 13.06 -22.07
CA SER A 93 -10.69 11.80 -22.77
C SER A 93 -9.36 11.82 -23.55
N SER A 94 -8.89 13.01 -23.95
CA SER A 94 -7.63 13.20 -24.68
C SER A 94 -6.39 12.74 -23.91
N LEU A 95 -6.34 12.87 -22.56
CA LEU A 95 -5.21 12.42 -21.76
C LEU A 95 -5.19 10.90 -21.62
N LEU A 96 -6.38 10.30 -21.40
CA LEU A 96 -6.51 8.85 -21.36
C LEU A 96 -6.18 8.22 -22.72
N GLN A 97 -6.65 8.85 -23.80
CA GLN A 97 -6.33 8.46 -25.16
C GLN A 97 -4.81 8.47 -25.39
N LYS A 98 -4.11 9.54 -25.02
CA LYS A 98 -2.64 9.63 -25.13
C LYS A 98 -1.92 8.51 -24.35
N MET A 99 -2.42 8.11 -23.17
CA MET A 99 -1.85 6.96 -22.45
C MET A 99 -2.05 5.65 -23.19
N ILE A 100 -3.26 5.44 -23.73
CA ILE A 100 -3.59 4.24 -24.53
C ILE A 100 -2.71 4.22 -25.78
N ASP A 101 -2.52 5.36 -26.42
CA ASP A 101 -1.69 5.50 -27.63
C ASP A 101 -0.21 5.18 -27.38
N ILE A 102 0.32 5.53 -26.17
CA ILE A 102 1.71 5.21 -25.81
C ILE A 102 1.92 3.71 -25.64
N SER A 103 0.98 3.01 -25.00
CA SER A 103 1.06 1.55 -24.82
C SER A 103 -0.31 0.92 -24.59
N PRO A 104 -1.06 0.68 -25.68
CA PRO A 104 -2.41 0.08 -25.60
C PRO A 104 -2.39 -1.30 -24.95
N THR A 105 -1.32 -2.06 -25.20
CA THR A 105 -1.12 -3.39 -24.62
C THR A 105 -0.99 -3.31 -23.10
N LEU A 106 -0.22 -2.37 -22.59
CA LEU A 106 0.03 -2.23 -21.17
C LEU A 106 -1.21 -1.71 -20.43
N ALA A 107 -1.91 -0.74 -21.01
CA ALA A 107 -3.18 -0.24 -20.49
C ALA A 107 -4.25 -1.34 -20.43
N GLY A 108 -4.38 -2.12 -21.51
CA GLY A 108 -5.28 -3.27 -21.57
C GLY A 108 -4.96 -4.36 -20.56
N MET A 109 -3.68 -4.74 -20.43
CA MET A 109 -3.23 -5.73 -19.45
C MET A 109 -3.52 -5.30 -18.01
N VAL A 110 -3.21 -4.05 -17.64
CA VAL A 110 -3.48 -3.54 -16.29
C VAL A 110 -4.99 -3.51 -16.00
N GLY A 111 -5.80 -3.09 -16.95
CA GLY A 111 -7.26 -3.10 -16.84
C GLY A 111 -7.82 -4.51 -16.65
N LEU A 112 -7.44 -5.45 -17.51
CA LEU A 112 -7.86 -6.84 -17.45
C LEU A 112 -7.40 -7.54 -16.16
N LEU A 113 -6.15 -7.35 -15.74
CA LEU A 113 -5.63 -7.92 -14.50
C LEU A 113 -6.37 -7.37 -13.29
N SER A 114 -6.61 -6.05 -13.24
CA SER A 114 -7.33 -5.43 -12.12
C SER A 114 -8.78 -5.91 -12.06
N LEU A 115 -9.45 -6.01 -13.21
CA LEU A 115 -10.80 -6.53 -13.32
C LEU A 115 -10.86 -8.01 -12.91
N GLY A 116 -9.93 -8.82 -13.42
CA GLY A 116 -9.80 -10.24 -13.07
C GLY A 116 -9.59 -10.48 -11.58
N VAL A 117 -8.74 -9.68 -10.93
CA VAL A 117 -8.53 -9.74 -9.46
C VAL A 117 -9.80 -9.33 -8.71
N CYS A 118 -10.53 -8.32 -9.19
CA CYS A 118 -11.78 -7.91 -8.55
C CYS A 118 -12.88 -8.97 -8.71
N LEU A 119 -13.11 -9.47 -9.91
CA LEU A 119 -14.13 -10.51 -10.17
C LEU A 119 -13.76 -11.83 -9.49
N GLY A 120 -12.51 -12.28 -9.64
CA GLY A 120 -12.02 -13.48 -8.97
C GLY A 120 -12.07 -13.35 -7.45
N GLY A 121 -11.74 -12.18 -6.92
CA GLY A 121 -11.87 -11.89 -5.49
C GLY A 121 -13.29 -12.00 -4.98
N LEU A 122 -14.28 -11.52 -5.73
CA LEU A 122 -15.70 -11.64 -5.35
C LEU A 122 -16.20 -13.09 -5.42
N VAL A 123 -15.87 -13.81 -6.51
CA VAL A 123 -16.33 -15.20 -6.71
C VAL A 123 -15.70 -16.15 -5.69
N PHE A 124 -14.40 -16.02 -5.45
CA PHE A 124 -13.66 -16.92 -4.56
C PHE A 124 -13.51 -16.41 -3.12
N TYR A 125 -14.17 -15.32 -2.76
CA TYR A 125 -14.07 -14.65 -1.48
C TYR A 125 -14.14 -15.63 -0.29
N LYS A 126 -15.20 -16.44 -0.19
CA LYS A 126 -15.39 -17.39 0.93
C LYS A 126 -14.28 -18.45 1.01
N LYS A 127 -13.77 -18.90 -0.15
CA LYS A 127 -12.69 -19.89 -0.24
C LYS A 127 -11.35 -19.29 0.17
N LEU A 128 -11.15 -18.00 -0.11
CA LEU A 128 -9.88 -17.31 0.14
C LEU A 128 -9.74 -16.78 1.57
N THR A 129 -10.81 -16.25 2.17
CA THR A 129 -10.70 -15.49 3.43
C THR A 129 -11.28 -16.18 4.66
N ARG A 130 -12.25 -17.06 4.50
CA ARG A 130 -13.01 -17.66 5.64
C ARG A 130 -13.64 -16.62 6.60
N LEU A 131 -13.69 -15.35 6.22
CA LEU A 131 -14.32 -14.28 6.99
C LEU A 131 -15.81 -14.22 6.65
N GLU A 132 -16.63 -13.79 7.58
CA GLU A 132 -18.01 -13.42 7.31
C GLU A 132 -18.07 -12.22 6.37
N PHE A 133 -19.05 -12.21 5.47
CA PHE A 133 -19.17 -11.16 4.46
C PHE A 133 -19.29 -9.75 5.09
N GLY A 134 -20.00 -9.63 6.23
CA GLY A 134 -20.14 -8.38 6.96
C GLY A 134 -18.81 -7.83 7.51
N ILE A 135 -17.98 -8.70 8.07
CA ILE A 135 -16.65 -8.32 8.60
C ILE A 135 -15.72 -7.92 7.47
N ALA A 136 -15.70 -8.69 6.39
CA ALA A 136 -14.85 -8.35 5.24
C ALA A 136 -15.28 -7.05 4.57
N GLY A 137 -16.57 -6.76 4.47
CA GLY A 137 -17.08 -5.48 3.98
C GLY A 137 -16.59 -4.30 4.84
N LYS A 138 -16.62 -4.44 6.18
CA LYS A 138 -16.08 -3.42 7.10
C LYS A 138 -14.57 -3.20 6.90
N ILE A 139 -13.81 -4.30 6.79
CA ILE A 139 -12.36 -4.22 6.54
C ILE A 139 -12.07 -3.57 5.18
N ALA A 140 -12.81 -3.93 4.13
CA ALA A 140 -12.69 -3.33 2.82
C ALA A 140 -13.01 -1.83 2.84
N ALA A 141 -14.08 -1.43 3.55
CA ALA A 141 -14.44 -0.02 3.72
C ALA A 141 -13.32 0.79 4.40
N ILE A 142 -12.68 0.25 5.45
CA ILE A 142 -11.55 0.90 6.13
C ILE A 142 -10.39 1.12 5.16
N TYR A 143 -10.02 0.12 4.37
CA TYR A 143 -8.95 0.27 3.38
C TYR A 143 -9.33 1.20 2.23
N PHE A 144 -10.60 1.23 1.83
CA PHE A 144 -11.10 2.15 0.81
C PHE A 144 -11.02 3.60 1.30
N ILE A 145 -11.58 3.89 2.48
CA ILE A 145 -11.51 5.23 3.10
C ILE A 145 -10.06 5.69 3.25
N ARG A 146 -9.18 4.80 3.72
CA ARG A 146 -7.75 5.08 3.79
C ARG A 146 -7.17 5.46 2.43
N SER A 147 -7.55 4.76 1.35
CA SER A 147 -7.06 5.03 0.00
C SER A 147 -7.57 6.37 -0.53
N CYS A 148 -8.83 6.73 -0.24
CA CYS A 148 -9.39 8.05 -0.54
C CYS A 148 -8.60 9.16 0.16
N ILE A 149 -8.41 9.06 1.47
CA ILE A 149 -7.67 10.06 2.25
C ILE A 149 -6.23 10.20 1.74
N ALA A 150 -5.54 9.07 1.51
CA ALA A 150 -4.19 9.09 0.97
C ALA A 150 -4.12 9.73 -0.42
N GLY A 151 -5.08 9.44 -1.29
CA GLY A 151 -5.19 10.04 -2.62
C GLY A 151 -5.42 11.55 -2.56
N CYS A 152 -6.35 12.01 -1.71
CA CYS A 152 -6.60 13.44 -1.50
C CYS A 152 -5.35 14.17 -0.99
N ILE A 153 -4.63 13.59 -0.03
CA ILE A 153 -3.39 14.18 0.51
C ILE A 153 -2.33 14.29 -0.59
N LEU A 154 -2.14 13.23 -1.39
CA LEU A 154 -1.16 13.23 -2.49
C LEU A 154 -1.51 14.29 -3.55
N ILE A 155 -2.76 14.36 -3.99
CA ILE A 155 -3.21 15.37 -4.95
C ILE A 155 -2.99 16.78 -4.38
N ALA A 156 -3.35 17.02 -3.12
CA ALA A 156 -3.15 18.30 -2.48
C ALA A 156 -1.65 18.68 -2.42
N GLN A 157 -0.78 17.75 -2.06
CA GLN A 157 0.67 17.97 -2.04
C GLN A 157 1.20 18.30 -3.44
N TRP A 158 0.80 17.56 -4.47
CA TRP A 158 1.24 17.81 -5.84
C TRP A 158 0.72 19.15 -6.39
N SER A 159 -0.53 19.50 -6.10
CA SER A 159 -1.15 20.76 -6.52
C SER A 159 -0.49 21.99 -5.87
N LEU A 160 0.03 21.85 -4.64
CA LEU A 160 0.78 22.93 -3.97
C LEU A 160 2.15 23.18 -4.62
N ILE A 161 2.77 22.15 -5.17
CA ILE A 161 4.12 22.26 -5.76
C ILE A 161 4.05 22.74 -7.21
N LEU A 162 3.03 22.30 -7.95
CA LEU A 162 2.80 22.69 -9.35
C LEU A 162 1.39 23.28 -9.50
N PRO A 163 1.20 24.53 -9.07
CA PRO A 163 -0.07 25.22 -9.23
C PRO A 163 -0.37 25.43 -10.72
N GLY A 164 -1.62 25.25 -11.11
CA GLY A 164 -2.07 25.38 -12.49
C GLY A 164 -2.14 24.08 -13.29
N THR A 165 -1.63 22.97 -12.76
CA THR A 165 -1.79 21.66 -13.38
C THR A 165 -3.22 21.16 -13.22
N ALA A 166 -3.85 20.71 -14.31
CA ALA A 166 -5.23 20.24 -14.31
C ALA A 166 -5.43 19.03 -13.37
N LEU A 167 -6.55 18.96 -12.68
CA LEU A 167 -6.89 17.87 -11.76
C LEU A 167 -6.88 16.50 -12.45
N SER A 168 -7.22 16.44 -13.73
CA SER A 168 -7.18 15.21 -14.54
C SER A 168 -5.76 14.65 -14.68
N VAL A 169 -4.73 15.49 -14.75
CA VAL A 169 -3.33 15.08 -14.76
C VAL A 169 -2.96 14.45 -13.41
N TRP A 170 -3.38 15.06 -12.30
CA TRP A 170 -3.15 14.50 -10.97
C TRP A 170 -3.88 13.17 -10.73
N ALA A 171 -5.11 13.02 -11.26
CA ALA A 171 -5.82 11.77 -11.21
C ALA A 171 -5.05 10.66 -11.95
N LEU A 172 -4.48 10.98 -13.10
CA LEU A 172 -3.63 10.06 -13.86
C LEU A 172 -2.36 9.67 -13.09
N PHE A 173 -1.67 10.64 -12.50
CA PHE A 173 -0.52 10.39 -11.63
C PHE A 173 -0.87 9.48 -10.47
N LEU A 174 -2.04 9.65 -9.88
CA LEU A 174 -2.52 8.82 -8.79
C LEU A 174 -2.76 7.36 -9.24
N ILE A 175 -3.32 7.16 -10.43
CA ILE A 175 -3.49 5.82 -11.01
C ILE A 175 -2.12 5.15 -11.17
N VAL A 176 -1.16 5.83 -11.81
CA VAL A 176 0.20 5.33 -12.00
C VAL A 176 0.87 5.03 -10.66
N TYR A 177 0.74 5.93 -9.69
CA TYR A 177 1.27 5.72 -8.34
C TYR A 177 0.75 4.44 -7.69
N PHE A 178 -0.57 4.20 -7.72
CA PHE A 178 -1.14 2.99 -7.13
C PHE A 178 -0.76 1.71 -7.88
N ILE A 179 -0.59 1.77 -9.21
CA ILE A 179 -0.12 0.63 -10.00
C ILE A 179 1.32 0.29 -9.65
N THR A 180 2.21 1.28 -9.64
CA THR A 180 3.63 1.07 -9.40
C THR A 180 3.94 0.63 -7.98
N LYS A 181 3.13 1.07 -6.99
CA LYS A 181 3.22 0.61 -5.60
C LYS A 181 2.93 -0.87 -5.40
N LYS A 182 2.37 -1.56 -6.36
CA LYS A 182 2.21 -3.02 -6.34
C LYS A 182 3.50 -3.76 -6.70
N SER A 183 4.47 -3.10 -7.31
CA SER A 183 5.77 -3.69 -7.60
C SER A 183 6.46 -4.10 -6.29
N PRO A 184 6.98 -5.33 -6.19
CA PRO A 184 7.69 -5.79 -5.00
C PRO A 184 9.03 -5.08 -4.82
N VAL A 185 9.63 -4.59 -5.89
CA VAL A 185 10.94 -3.96 -5.90
C VAL A 185 10.83 -2.56 -6.49
N ALA A 186 11.41 -1.58 -5.80
CA ALA A 186 11.61 -0.21 -6.32
C ALA A 186 10.35 0.48 -6.87
N GLY A 187 9.16 0.19 -6.34
CA GLY A 187 7.90 0.79 -6.81
C GLY A 187 7.92 2.32 -6.87
N ASP A 188 8.69 2.96 -6.00
CA ASP A 188 8.86 4.42 -6.01
C ASP A 188 9.72 4.89 -7.19
N LEU A 189 10.79 4.16 -7.56
CA LEU A 189 11.62 4.48 -8.72
C LEU A 189 10.86 4.23 -10.04
N VAL A 190 10.11 3.14 -10.12
CA VAL A 190 9.24 2.86 -11.27
C VAL A 190 8.20 3.96 -11.42
N PHE A 191 7.61 4.43 -10.32
CA PHE A 191 6.67 5.56 -10.36
C PHE A 191 7.31 6.83 -10.92
N VAL A 192 8.50 7.20 -10.45
CA VAL A 192 9.23 8.37 -10.94
C VAL A 192 9.51 8.25 -12.45
N SER A 193 10.02 7.09 -12.90
CA SER A 193 10.34 6.86 -14.30
C SER A 193 9.11 6.96 -15.22
N VAL A 194 7.99 6.36 -14.80
CA VAL A 194 6.74 6.41 -15.57
C VAL A 194 6.14 7.82 -15.55
N ALA A 195 6.18 8.50 -14.39
CA ALA A 195 5.67 9.86 -14.26
C ALA A 195 6.40 10.85 -15.17
N LEU A 196 7.72 10.67 -15.33
CA LEU A 196 8.52 11.47 -16.26
C LEU A 196 8.19 11.25 -17.74
N ALA A 197 7.76 10.05 -18.08
CA ALA A 197 7.37 9.70 -19.45
C ALA A 197 5.93 10.17 -19.80
N LEU A 198 5.15 10.66 -18.82
CA LEU A 198 3.77 11.06 -19.06
C LEU A 198 3.69 12.38 -19.83
N PRO A 199 2.94 12.43 -20.95
CA PRO A 199 2.68 13.66 -21.66
C PRO A 199 1.75 14.57 -20.85
N GLY A 200 1.98 15.87 -20.92
CA GLY A 200 1.09 16.89 -20.30
C GLY A 200 1.73 17.69 -19.17
N LEU A 201 2.99 17.39 -18.82
CA LEU A 201 3.74 18.18 -17.84
C LEU A 201 4.48 19.38 -18.47
N GLY A 202 4.36 19.57 -19.80
CA GLY A 202 4.97 20.69 -20.52
C GLY A 202 6.49 20.78 -20.33
N GLY A 203 7.03 22.00 -20.30
CA GLY A 203 8.45 22.26 -20.06
C GLY A 203 8.96 21.99 -18.64
N ASP A 204 8.07 21.61 -17.70
CA ASP A 204 8.38 21.47 -16.28
C ASP A 204 8.75 20.02 -15.88
N SER A 205 9.04 19.14 -16.84
CA SER A 205 9.40 17.74 -16.56
C SER A 205 10.57 17.61 -15.56
N ALA A 206 11.55 18.52 -15.62
CA ALA A 206 12.66 18.55 -14.68
C ALA A 206 12.22 18.91 -13.25
N ALA A 207 11.31 19.87 -13.09
CA ALA A 207 10.76 20.25 -11.78
C ALA A 207 9.94 19.12 -11.16
N VAL A 208 9.11 18.44 -11.96
CA VAL A 208 8.34 17.25 -11.53
C VAL A 208 9.28 16.11 -11.12
N ALA A 209 10.33 15.87 -11.91
CA ALA A 209 11.34 14.87 -11.58
C ALA A 209 12.01 15.17 -10.26
N ALA A 210 12.49 16.39 -10.08
CA ALA A 210 13.14 16.83 -8.84
C ALA A 210 12.22 16.69 -7.64
N MET A 211 10.94 17.09 -7.78
CA MET A 211 9.91 16.93 -6.77
C MET A 211 9.71 15.47 -6.35
N LEU A 212 9.46 14.60 -7.34
CA LEU A 212 9.18 13.18 -7.08
C LEU A 212 10.40 12.48 -6.46
N LEU A 213 11.60 12.76 -6.95
CA LEU A 213 12.85 12.24 -6.40
C LEU A 213 13.06 12.71 -4.96
N THR A 214 12.91 14.01 -4.70
CA THR A 214 13.07 14.58 -3.35
C THR A 214 12.07 13.95 -2.37
N MET A 215 10.79 13.82 -2.75
CA MET A 215 9.79 13.16 -1.93
C MET A 215 10.13 11.69 -1.67
N THR A 216 10.57 10.97 -2.69
CA THR A 216 10.95 9.55 -2.58
C THR A 216 12.15 9.37 -1.65
N ILE A 217 13.21 10.17 -1.82
CA ILE A 217 14.40 10.12 -0.98
C ILE A 217 14.06 10.49 0.47
N SER A 218 13.31 11.57 0.68
CA SER A 218 12.90 12.01 2.01
C SER A 218 12.10 10.94 2.75
N LEU A 219 11.15 10.30 2.07
CA LEU A 219 10.39 9.20 2.63
C LEU A 219 11.28 8.00 2.97
N GLN A 220 12.22 7.65 2.10
CA GLN A 220 13.14 6.54 2.35
C GLN A 220 14.05 6.81 3.56
N VAL A 221 14.54 8.03 3.71
CA VAL A 221 15.31 8.45 4.89
C VAL A 221 14.47 8.34 6.16
N ILE A 222 13.22 8.84 6.15
CA ILE A 222 12.31 8.74 7.29
C ILE A 222 12.04 7.29 7.66
N TYR A 223 11.82 6.41 6.68
CA TYR A 223 11.60 4.98 6.94
C TYR A 223 12.85 4.30 7.48
N SER A 224 14.03 4.62 6.96
CA SER A 224 15.31 4.07 7.43
C SER A 224 15.61 4.49 8.88
N LEU A 225 15.38 5.77 9.20
CA LEU A 225 15.48 6.26 10.57
C LEU A 225 14.44 5.59 11.48
N GLY A 226 13.19 5.47 11.04
CA GLY A 226 12.14 4.74 11.76
C GLY A 226 12.52 3.29 12.01
N PHE A 227 13.17 2.63 11.06
CA PHE A 227 13.68 1.27 11.22
C PHE A 227 14.76 1.21 12.30
N MET A 228 15.73 2.09 12.26
CA MET A 228 16.79 2.18 13.28
C MET A 228 16.23 2.42 14.68
N LEU A 229 15.27 3.33 14.82
CA LEU A 229 14.64 3.65 16.11
C LEU A 229 13.73 2.54 16.64
N THR A 230 13.15 1.73 15.77
CA THR A 230 12.24 0.64 16.16
C THR A 230 12.94 -0.71 16.28
N THR A 231 14.13 -0.89 15.70
CA THR A 231 15.01 -2.00 16.03
C THR A 231 15.54 -1.75 17.44
N GLU A 232 14.88 -2.35 18.44
CA GLU A 232 15.60 -2.63 19.67
C GLU A 232 16.77 -3.52 19.24
N ILE A 233 17.99 -3.01 19.36
CA ILE A 233 19.17 -3.86 19.47
C ILE A 233 18.76 -4.89 20.52
N PRO A 234 18.65 -6.19 20.19
CA PRO A 234 18.47 -7.18 21.23
C PRO A 234 19.64 -6.85 22.19
N LYS A 235 19.34 -6.33 23.37
CA LYS A 235 20.29 -6.44 24.45
C LYS A 235 20.62 -7.90 24.41
N LEU A 236 21.83 -8.21 23.94
CA LEU A 236 22.51 -9.46 24.22
C LEU A 236 22.53 -9.49 25.74
N GLU A 237 21.41 -9.87 26.31
CA GLU A 237 21.30 -10.24 27.68
C GLU A 237 22.24 -11.42 27.79
N LYS A 238 23.40 -11.09 28.36
CA LYS A 238 24.41 -12.02 28.77
C LYS A 238 23.74 -13.11 29.61
N THR A 239 23.12 -14.06 28.92
CA THR A 239 22.78 -15.34 29.54
C THR A 239 24.00 -16.27 29.42
N CYS A 240 25.17 -15.72 29.76
CA CYS A 240 26.21 -16.50 30.40
C CYS A 240 25.80 -16.68 31.87
N LYS A 241 24.71 -17.36 32.12
CA LYS A 241 24.46 -17.98 33.41
C LYS A 241 25.05 -19.39 33.34
N THR A 242 26.33 -19.46 33.76
CA THR A 242 26.88 -20.51 34.65
C THR A 242 26.22 -21.88 34.48
N VAL A 243 26.85 -22.72 33.65
CA VAL A 243 26.80 -24.16 33.83
C VAL A 243 27.32 -24.41 35.27
N PRO A 244 26.52 -24.94 36.19
CA PRO A 244 27.07 -25.51 37.41
C PRO A 244 27.84 -26.77 37.03
N ALA A 245 29.05 -26.85 37.57
CA ALA A 245 29.94 -28.00 37.50
C ALA A 245 29.30 -29.26 38.10
#